data_163dedc59cb37173a13f12ada29fc478
#
_entry.id   163dedc59cb37173a13f12ada29fc478
#
_cell.length_a   1.000
_cell.length_b   1.000
_cell.length_c   1.000
_cell.angle_alpha   90.00
_cell.angle_beta   90.00
_cell.angle_gamma   90.00
#
_symmetry.space_group_name_H-M   'P 1'
#
loop_
_entity.id
_entity.type
_entity.pdbx_description
1 polymer ?
#
loop_
_entity_poly.entity_id
_entity_poly.type
_entity_poly.pdbx_seq_one_letter_code
_entity_poly.pdbx_strand_id
1 'polypeptide(L)'
;PYTTLFRSQTPGMDRIANEGIRFTQGFCTAATSTPSRYSVMTGKYPWSNVDAKILPGNAALIIDTQKITLPKLMKQAGYTTGSVGKWHIGLGNGHVDWNKEVHPGAAEIGYDYSFIQAATNDRVPCVFLENGRVVGLDPNDPLYVDYRKNFPGEPTGKENPELLRMHPSVGHAGSIVNGVPRIGFQKGGKAAQWKDEEMAGLFLDKARQFVDDNKDKPFFLYYGLHQPHVPR
;
A
#
# COMPACT_ATOMS: atom_id res chain seq x y z
N PRO A 1 -27.94 -1.65 -0.28
CA PRO A 1 -28.24 -2.01 1.11
C PRO A 1 -27.03 -1.83 2.05
N TYR A 2 -25.79 -1.91 1.54
CA TYR A 2 -24.59 -1.81 2.38
C TYR A 2 -24.21 -0.37 2.77
N THR A 3 -24.59 0.61 2.00
CA THR A 3 -24.37 2.02 2.34
C THR A 3 -25.16 2.46 3.56
N THR A 4 -26.31 1.85 3.82
CA THR A 4 -27.11 2.11 5.02
C THR A 4 -26.46 1.59 6.30
N LEU A 5 -25.67 0.53 6.25
CA LEU A 5 -24.91 0.02 7.38
C LEU A 5 -23.79 0.98 7.83
N PHE A 6 -23.13 1.62 6.91
CA PHE A 6 -22.02 2.53 7.21
C PHE A 6 -22.44 3.97 7.37
N ARG A 7 -23.67 4.34 7.00
CA ARG A 7 -24.20 5.72 7.05
C ARG A 7 -23.25 6.78 6.44
N SER A 8 -22.36 6.35 5.57
CA SER A 8 -21.40 7.23 4.92
C SER A 8 -22.01 7.82 3.67
N GLN A 9 -21.88 9.12 3.53
CA GLN A 9 -22.21 9.82 2.27
C GLN A 9 -21.00 9.72 1.34
N THR A 10 -21.25 9.35 0.09
CA THR A 10 -20.20 9.17 -0.94
C THR A 10 -20.52 9.99 -2.21
N PRO A 11 -20.63 11.32 -2.10
CA PRO A 11 -21.15 12.14 -3.21
C PRO A 11 -20.30 12.04 -4.48
N GLY A 12 -18.98 11.87 -4.36
CA GLY A 12 -18.11 11.64 -5.53
C GLY A 12 -18.36 10.31 -6.22
N MET A 13 -18.51 9.23 -5.46
CA MET A 13 -18.83 7.90 -5.99
C MET A 13 -20.25 7.86 -6.57
N ASP A 14 -21.19 8.49 -5.88
CA ASP A 14 -22.59 8.57 -6.32
C ASP A 14 -22.70 9.34 -7.64
N ARG A 15 -21.90 10.40 -7.83
CA ARG A 15 -21.81 11.11 -9.09
C ARG A 15 -21.31 10.21 -10.23
N ILE A 16 -20.22 9.46 -10.01
CA ILE A 16 -19.71 8.51 -11.01
C ILE A 16 -20.76 7.46 -11.35
N ALA A 17 -21.48 6.94 -10.37
CA ALA A 17 -22.53 5.95 -10.57
C ALA A 17 -23.74 6.50 -11.35
N ASN A 18 -24.08 7.77 -11.13
CA ASN A 18 -25.23 8.43 -11.77
C ASN A 18 -24.90 8.89 -13.19
N GLU A 19 -23.66 9.30 -13.46
CA GLU A 19 -23.21 9.77 -14.78
C GLU A 19 -22.67 8.61 -15.66
N GLY A 20 -22.45 7.43 -15.09
CA GLY A 20 -21.86 6.27 -15.75
C GLY A 20 -22.69 4.99 -15.63
N ILE A 21 -22.03 3.87 -15.41
CA ILE A 21 -22.64 2.54 -15.28
C ILE A 21 -22.34 1.98 -13.89
N ARG A 22 -23.40 1.59 -13.18
CA ARG A 22 -23.32 0.86 -11.92
C ARG A 22 -23.62 -0.62 -12.14
N PHE A 23 -22.60 -1.47 -11.93
CA PHE A 23 -22.79 -2.91 -11.99
C PHE A 23 -23.41 -3.42 -10.68
N THR A 24 -24.55 -4.07 -10.77
CA THR A 24 -25.28 -4.60 -9.61
C THR A 24 -24.79 -5.98 -9.18
N GLN A 25 -24.00 -6.64 -10.05
CA GLN A 25 -23.42 -7.96 -9.81
C GLN A 25 -21.93 -7.98 -10.18
N GLY A 26 -21.15 -7.11 -9.54
CA GLY A 26 -19.70 -7.07 -9.65
C GLY A 26 -19.06 -7.90 -8.53
N PHE A 27 -18.15 -8.82 -8.88
CA PHE A 27 -17.47 -9.69 -7.93
C PHE A 27 -15.96 -9.50 -8.01
N CYS A 28 -15.31 -9.39 -6.84
CA CYS A 28 -13.86 -9.50 -6.75
C CYS A 28 -13.43 -10.96 -6.94
N THR A 29 -12.25 -11.17 -7.54
CA THR A 29 -11.67 -12.50 -7.74
C THR A 29 -11.23 -13.18 -6.43
N ALA A 30 -11.06 -12.40 -5.36
CA ALA A 30 -10.75 -12.86 -4.01
C ALA A 30 -11.26 -11.86 -2.96
N ALA A 31 -11.47 -12.35 -1.74
CA ALA A 31 -11.97 -11.54 -0.63
C ALA A 31 -10.87 -10.70 0.08
N THR A 32 -9.59 -10.95 -0.22
CA THR A 32 -8.46 -10.32 0.48
C THR A 32 -7.57 -9.50 -0.46
N SER A 33 -6.79 -8.62 0.14
CA SER A 33 -6.04 -7.54 -0.51
C SER A 33 -5.09 -8.02 -1.61
N THR A 34 -4.03 -8.74 -1.25
CA THR A 34 -2.98 -9.17 -2.21
C THR A 34 -3.55 -9.99 -3.36
N PRO A 35 -4.38 -11.02 -3.13
CA PRO A 35 -4.96 -11.81 -4.22
C PRO A 35 -5.79 -10.97 -5.19
N SER A 36 -6.66 -10.09 -4.70
CA SER A 36 -7.45 -9.21 -5.56
C SER A 36 -6.58 -8.23 -6.34
N ARG A 37 -5.56 -7.63 -5.71
CA ARG A 37 -4.63 -6.70 -6.37
C ARG A 37 -3.80 -7.40 -7.43
N TYR A 38 -3.34 -8.63 -7.16
CA TYR A 38 -2.68 -9.47 -8.16
C TYR A 38 -3.55 -9.64 -9.41
N SER A 39 -4.82 -9.96 -9.23
CA SER A 39 -5.75 -10.13 -10.35
C SER A 39 -5.97 -8.83 -11.13
N VAL A 40 -6.14 -7.71 -10.46
CA VAL A 40 -6.29 -6.39 -11.13
C VAL A 40 -5.07 -6.06 -11.97
N MET A 41 -3.86 -6.31 -11.44
CA MET A 41 -2.61 -5.96 -12.14
C MET A 41 -2.27 -6.91 -13.28
N THR A 42 -2.68 -8.19 -13.20
CA THR A 42 -2.22 -9.21 -14.13
C THR A 42 -3.32 -9.76 -15.06
N GLY A 43 -4.59 -9.50 -14.76
CA GLY A 43 -5.73 -10.12 -15.45
C GLY A 43 -5.87 -11.61 -15.16
N LYS A 44 -5.18 -12.16 -14.15
CA LYS A 44 -5.19 -13.58 -13.80
C LYS A 44 -5.89 -13.84 -12.49
N TYR A 45 -6.48 -15.00 -12.35
CA TYR A 45 -7.00 -15.44 -11.06
C TYR A 45 -5.87 -15.70 -10.05
N PRO A 46 -6.07 -15.37 -8.76
CA PRO A 46 -4.99 -15.45 -7.77
C PRO A 46 -4.52 -16.89 -7.50
N TRP A 47 -5.37 -17.90 -7.66
CA TRP A 47 -4.97 -19.31 -7.52
C TRP A 47 -3.97 -19.79 -8.58
N SER A 48 -3.75 -19.01 -9.63
CA SER A 48 -2.70 -19.29 -10.64
C SER A 48 -1.29 -18.95 -10.15
N ASN A 49 -1.17 -18.32 -8.97
CA ASN A 49 0.09 -17.97 -8.34
C ASN A 49 0.04 -18.30 -6.83
N VAL A 50 0.88 -19.26 -6.40
CA VAL A 50 0.93 -19.72 -5.01
C VAL A 50 1.34 -18.64 -4.01
N ASP A 51 1.99 -17.58 -4.48
CA ASP A 51 2.41 -16.44 -3.67
C ASP A 51 1.33 -15.34 -3.57
N ALA A 52 0.23 -15.47 -4.32
CA ALA A 52 -0.89 -14.52 -4.25
C ALA A 52 -1.75 -14.77 -3.00
N LYS A 53 -1.16 -14.62 -1.82
CA LYS A 53 -1.74 -14.71 -0.48
C LYS A 53 -1.49 -13.42 0.29
N ILE A 54 -2.05 -13.26 1.48
CA ILE A 54 -1.79 -12.07 2.30
C ILE A 54 -0.30 -11.99 2.63
N LEU A 55 0.35 -10.92 2.17
CA LEU A 55 1.80 -10.73 2.28
C LEU A 55 2.20 -9.91 3.51
N PRO A 56 3.37 -10.19 4.10
CA PRO A 56 4.03 -9.24 4.99
C PRO A 56 4.55 -8.02 4.21
N GLY A 57 4.85 -6.92 4.92
CA GLY A 57 5.29 -5.68 4.27
C GLY A 57 6.66 -5.73 3.60
N ASN A 58 7.49 -6.73 3.96
CA ASN A 58 8.79 -6.99 3.36
C ASN A 58 8.80 -8.16 2.36
N ALA A 59 7.63 -8.61 1.90
CA ALA A 59 7.55 -9.68 0.91
C ALA A 59 8.16 -9.25 -0.44
N ALA A 60 8.71 -10.22 -1.16
CA ALA A 60 9.12 -10.03 -2.54
C ALA A 60 7.93 -9.67 -3.45
N LEU A 61 8.21 -8.94 -4.52
CA LEU A 61 7.22 -8.68 -5.57
C LEU A 61 6.77 -10.01 -6.20
N ILE A 62 5.45 -10.27 -6.15
CA ILE A 62 4.87 -11.54 -6.64
C ILE A 62 4.44 -11.49 -8.11
N ILE A 63 4.60 -10.35 -8.76
CA ILE A 63 4.29 -10.17 -10.18
C ILE A 63 5.58 -10.34 -10.99
N ASP A 64 5.53 -11.25 -11.97
CA ASP A 64 6.62 -11.42 -12.92
C ASP A 64 6.76 -10.15 -13.80
N THR A 65 7.87 -9.46 -13.64
CA THR A 65 8.16 -8.21 -14.35
C THR A 65 8.35 -8.35 -15.85
N GLN A 66 8.50 -9.58 -16.36
CA GLN A 66 8.60 -9.84 -17.79
C GLN A 66 7.23 -10.02 -18.45
N LYS A 67 6.17 -10.21 -17.66
CA LYS A 67 4.81 -10.39 -18.19
C LYS A 67 4.11 -9.06 -18.40
N ILE A 68 3.09 -9.10 -19.26
CA ILE A 68 2.20 -7.96 -19.44
C ILE A 68 1.39 -7.75 -18.16
N THR A 69 1.24 -6.50 -17.78
CA THR A 69 0.43 -6.05 -16.65
C THR A 69 -0.52 -4.96 -17.11
N LEU A 70 -1.54 -4.67 -16.33
CA LEU A 70 -2.48 -3.59 -16.66
C LEU A 70 -1.75 -2.23 -16.89
N PRO A 71 -0.86 -1.75 -16.01
CA PRO A 71 -0.15 -0.51 -16.27
C PRO A 71 0.76 -0.57 -17.52
N LYS A 72 1.42 -1.70 -17.80
CA LYS A 72 2.18 -1.85 -19.05
C LYS A 72 1.29 -1.76 -20.29
N LEU A 73 0.11 -2.39 -20.24
CA LEU A 73 -0.85 -2.32 -21.33
C LEU A 73 -1.33 -0.88 -21.57
N MET A 74 -1.66 -0.15 -20.47
CA MET A 74 -2.04 1.25 -20.54
C MET A 74 -0.91 2.12 -21.11
N LYS A 75 0.32 1.87 -20.70
CA LYS A 75 1.49 2.56 -21.23
C LYS A 75 1.71 2.30 -22.73
N GLN A 76 1.53 1.07 -23.19
CA GLN A 76 1.55 0.74 -24.62
C GLN A 76 0.46 1.46 -25.41
N ALA A 77 -0.68 1.74 -24.78
CA ALA A 77 -1.76 2.52 -25.36
C ALA A 77 -1.55 4.04 -25.28
N GLY A 78 -0.38 4.50 -24.83
CA GLY A 78 -0.02 5.93 -24.79
C GLY A 78 -0.45 6.66 -23.52
N TYR A 79 -0.85 5.95 -22.47
CA TYR A 79 -1.21 6.55 -21.18
C TYR A 79 0.02 6.78 -20.31
N THR A 80 0.07 7.91 -19.61
CA THR A 80 0.95 8.08 -18.45
C THR A 80 0.35 7.34 -17.26
N THR A 81 1.16 6.53 -16.55
CA THR A 81 0.66 5.61 -15.53
C THR A 81 1.12 5.98 -14.13
N GLY A 82 0.21 5.98 -13.16
CA GLY A 82 0.49 6.29 -11.76
C GLY A 82 -0.13 5.29 -10.79
N SER A 83 0.55 5.07 -9.67
CA SER A 83 0.03 4.30 -8.54
C SER A 83 0.17 5.11 -7.25
N VAL A 84 -0.95 5.37 -6.58
CA VAL A 84 -0.99 6.10 -5.30
C VAL A 84 -1.76 5.30 -4.26
N GLY A 85 -1.21 5.21 -3.04
CA GLY A 85 -1.89 4.56 -1.92
C GLY A 85 -1.37 3.16 -1.59
N LYS A 86 -2.26 2.27 -1.22
CA LYS A 86 -1.94 0.90 -0.79
C LYS A 86 -1.42 0.03 -1.95
N TRP A 87 -0.22 -0.56 -1.75
CA TRP A 87 0.41 -1.46 -2.71
C TRP A 87 0.09 -2.94 -2.46
N HIS A 88 0.67 -3.54 -1.47
CA HIS A 88 0.40 -4.87 -0.92
C HIS A 88 0.51 -6.04 -1.92
N ILE A 89 1.44 -5.98 -2.84
CA ILE A 89 1.79 -7.07 -3.78
C ILE A 89 3.29 -7.39 -3.78
N GLY A 90 3.99 -6.97 -2.73
CA GLY A 90 5.41 -7.19 -2.53
C GLY A 90 6.31 -6.19 -3.25
N LEU A 91 7.57 -6.13 -2.81
CA LEU A 91 8.61 -5.24 -3.30
C LEU A 91 9.97 -5.95 -3.22
N GLY A 92 10.84 -5.69 -4.19
CA GLY A 92 12.17 -6.31 -4.22
C GLY A 92 12.12 -7.81 -4.53
N ASN A 93 13.24 -8.49 -4.28
CA ASN A 93 13.45 -9.90 -4.58
C ASN A 93 13.55 -10.78 -3.31
N GLY A 94 12.87 -10.41 -2.21
CA GLY A 94 12.84 -11.17 -0.97
C GLY A 94 13.62 -10.55 0.17
N HIS A 95 14.69 -9.81 -0.09
CA HIS A 95 15.37 -8.96 0.89
C HIS A 95 15.34 -7.51 0.43
N VAL A 96 14.69 -6.65 1.20
CA VAL A 96 14.55 -5.22 0.85
C VAL A 96 15.49 -4.40 1.72
N ASP A 97 16.41 -3.69 1.09
CA ASP A 97 17.18 -2.62 1.72
C ASP A 97 16.40 -1.31 1.60
N TRP A 98 15.66 -0.97 2.65
CA TRP A 98 14.82 0.24 2.70
C TRP A 98 15.59 1.56 2.64
N ASN A 99 16.92 1.49 2.78
CA ASN A 99 17.80 2.66 2.77
C ASN A 99 18.29 3.01 1.37
N LYS A 100 17.91 2.21 0.39
CA LYS A 100 18.21 2.39 -1.02
C LYS A 100 16.93 2.43 -1.85
N GLU A 101 17.09 2.57 -3.14
CA GLU A 101 16.00 2.42 -4.08
C GLU A 101 15.59 0.94 -4.18
N VAL A 102 14.31 0.67 -3.98
CA VAL A 102 13.76 -0.69 -3.93
C VAL A 102 13.35 -1.13 -5.33
N HIS A 103 14.00 -2.18 -5.81
CA HIS A 103 13.74 -2.84 -7.08
C HIS A 103 13.64 -4.36 -6.92
N PRO A 104 12.79 -5.07 -7.70
CA PRO A 104 11.72 -4.53 -8.53
C PRO A 104 10.54 -4.00 -7.71
N GLY A 105 9.74 -3.12 -8.32
CA GLY A 105 8.60 -2.50 -7.66
C GLY A 105 7.55 -2.02 -8.67
N ALA A 106 6.99 -0.86 -8.41
CA ALA A 106 5.94 -0.28 -9.25
C ALA A 106 6.43 0.05 -10.66
N ALA A 107 7.67 0.54 -10.80
CA ALA A 107 8.24 0.89 -12.09
C ALA A 107 8.37 -0.33 -13.01
N GLU A 108 8.83 -1.46 -12.50
CA GLU A 108 9.06 -2.67 -13.30
C GLU A 108 7.77 -3.33 -13.76
N ILE A 109 6.65 -3.09 -13.09
CA ILE A 109 5.35 -3.55 -13.55
C ILE A 109 4.60 -2.51 -14.39
N GLY A 110 5.21 -1.34 -14.67
CA GLY A 110 4.78 -0.41 -15.70
C GLY A 110 4.24 0.92 -15.23
N TYR A 111 4.42 1.32 -13.98
CA TYR A 111 4.06 2.66 -13.50
C TYR A 111 5.18 3.67 -13.73
N ASP A 112 4.84 4.82 -14.31
CA ASP A 112 5.76 5.96 -14.49
C ASP A 112 5.97 6.73 -13.18
N TYR A 113 4.95 6.73 -12.32
CA TYR A 113 4.97 7.36 -11.00
C TYR A 113 4.36 6.45 -9.95
N SER A 114 4.94 6.47 -8.76
CA SER A 114 4.35 5.78 -7.61
C SER A 114 4.57 6.54 -6.30
N PHE A 115 3.50 6.62 -5.49
CA PHE A 115 3.57 7.05 -4.09
C PHE A 115 2.75 6.07 -3.26
N ILE A 116 3.43 5.15 -2.59
CA ILE A 116 2.78 3.96 -2.04
C ILE A 116 3.16 3.68 -0.57
N GLN A 117 2.27 3.01 0.14
CA GLN A 117 2.62 2.23 1.33
C GLN A 117 2.86 0.77 0.93
N ALA A 118 3.90 0.14 1.46
CA ALA A 118 4.35 -1.21 1.03
C ALA A 118 3.28 -2.30 1.21
N ALA A 119 2.52 -2.27 2.30
CA ALA A 119 1.46 -3.25 2.59
C ALA A 119 0.18 -2.57 3.09
N THR A 120 -0.13 -2.68 4.38
CA THR A 120 -1.33 -2.17 5.03
C THR A 120 -0.96 -1.27 6.21
N ASN A 121 -1.90 -0.46 6.70
CA ASN A 121 -1.66 0.47 7.81
C ASN A 121 -1.17 -0.24 9.08
N ASP A 122 -1.62 -1.47 9.29
CA ASP A 122 -1.28 -2.28 10.46
C ASP A 122 0.06 -3.01 10.36
N ARG A 123 0.82 -2.84 9.26
CA ARG A 123 2.08 -3.55 8.98
C ARG A 123 3.26 -2.62 8.84
N VAL A 124 4.43 -3.09 9.30
CA VAL A 124 5.69 -2.44 8.98
C VAL A 124 6.16 -2.80 7.56
N PRO A 125 6.95 -1.94 6.87
CA PRO A 125 7.42 -0.63 7.30
C PRO A 125 6.31 0.42 7.30
N CYS A 126 6.32 1.27 8.33
CA CYS A 126 5.38 2.37 8.47
C CYS A 126 5.92 3.64 7.83
N VAL A 127 6.25 3.57 6.54
CA VAL A 127 6.81 4.66 5.74
C VAL A 127 6.17 4.68 4.34
N PHE A 128 6.21 5.83 3.69
CA PHE A 128 5.84 5.93 2.27
C PHE A 128 7.07 5.72 1.38
N LEU A 129 6.83 5.17 0.20
CA LEU A 129 7.81 5.10 -0.86
C LEU A 129 7.33 5.96 -2.04
N GLU A 130 8.18 6.84 -2.53
CA GLU A 130 7.96 7.57 -3.77
C GLU A 130 8.98 7.10 -4.81
N ASN A 131 8.51 6.57 -5.92
CA ASN A 131 9.33 6.02 -7.00
C ASN A 131 10.43 5.07 -6.49
N GLY A 132 10.06 4.16 -5.59
CA GLY A 132 10.95 3.15 -5.03
C GLY A 132 11.81 3.61 -3.85
N ARG A 133 11.79 4.87 -3.44
CA ARG A 133 12.58 5.40 -2.32
C ARG A 133 11.72 5.76 -1.12
N VAL A 134 12.22 5.47 0.07
CA VAL A 134 11.56 5.89 1.32
C VAL A 134 11.61 7.40 1.45
N VAL A 135 10.44 8.01 1.63
CA VAL A 135 10.29 9.46 1.74
C VAL A 135 10.73 9.95 3.12
N GLY A 136 11.58 10.96 3.14
CA GLY A 136 12.00 11.61 4.40
C GLY A 136 12.93 10.77 5.27
N LEU A 137 13.57 9.74 4.72
CA LEU A 137 14.52 8.93 5.48
C LEU A 137 15.79 9.72 5.82
N ASP A 138 16.14 9.73 7.11
CA ASP A 138 17.41 10.25 7.58
C ASP A 138 18.52 9.20 7.37
N PRO A 139 19.59 9.48 6.62
CA PRO A 139 20.71 8.56 6.44
C PRO A 139 21.41 8.15 7.75
N ASN A 140 21.29 8.97 8.80
CA ASN A 140 21.87 8.69 10.12
C ASN A 140 20.97 7.82 11.00
N ASP A 141 19.71 7.59 10.60
CA ASP A 141 18.75 6.71 11.28
C ASP A 141 18.19 5.69 10.27
N PRO A 142 19.01 4.71 9.83
CA PRO A 142 18.62 3.75 8.80
C PRO A 142 17.45 2.87 9.24
N LEU A 143 16.58 2.55 8.28
CA LEU A 143 15.38 1.74 8.47
C LEU A 143 15.66 0.25 8.30
N TYR A 144 15.26 -0.53 9.29
CA TYR A 144 15.30 -2.00 9.28
C TYR A 144 13.93 -2.57 9.57
N VAL A 145 13.58 -3.66 8.89
CA VAL A 145 12.28 -4.34 9.03
C VAL A 145 12.49 -5.85 9.12
N ASP A 146 11.84 -6.49 10.10
CA ASP A 146 11.81 -7.93 10.27
C ASP A 146 10.40 -8.40 10.65
N TYR A 147 10.01 -9.58 10.17
CA TYR A 147 8.70 -10.19 10.49
C TYR A 147 8.81 -11.41 11.40
N ARG A 148 10.02 -11.79 11.81
CA ARG A 148 10.29 -12.96 12.64
C ARG A 148 10.77 -12.59 14.02
N LYS A 149 11.60 -11.54 14.13
CA LYS A 149 12.31 -11.19 15.37
C LYS A 149 12.34 -9.68 15.58
N ASN A 150 12.06 -9.25 16.82
CA ASN A 150 12.24 -7.86 17.22
C ASN A 150 13.72 -7.47 17.28
N PHE A 151 13.98 -6.21 17.06
CA PHE A 151 15.30 -5.62 17.23
C PHE A 151 15.60 -5.36 18.71
N PRO A 152 16.83 -5.63 19.17
CA PRO A 152 17.20 -5.40 20.56
C PRO A 152 16.93 -3.96 21.00
N GLY A 153 16.25 -3.80 22.14
CA GLY A 153 15.93 -2.50 22.74
C GLY A 153 14.72 -1.76 22.11
N GLU A 154 14.12 -2.27 21.03
CA GLU A 154 12.92 -1.67 20.45
C GLU A 154 11.66 -2.11 21.20
N PRO A 155 10.77 -1.18 21.61
CA PRO A 155 9.54 -1.51 22.30
C PRO A 155 8.53 -2.20 21.39
N THR A 156 7.71 -3.07 21.99
CA THR A 156 6.62 -3.74 21.29
C THR A 156 5.27 -3.48 21.97
N GLY A 157 4.20 -3.56 21.21
CA GLY A 157 2.85 -3.44 21.77
C GLY A 157 2.50 -4.52 22.78
N LYS A 158 3.19 -5.67 22.71
CA LYS A 158 3.04 -6.76 23.68
C LYS A 158 3.72 -6.48 25.00
N GLU A 159 4.92 -5.93 24.98
CA GLU A 159 5.79 -5.75 26.15
C GLU A 159 5.63 -4.37 26.79
N ASN A 160 5.18 -3.39 26.00
CA ASN A 160 5.05 -2.00 26.42
C ASN A 160 3.65 -1.44 26.13
N PRO A 161 2.58 -2.02 26.71
CA PRO A 161 1.21 -1.57 26.43
C PRO A 161 0.94 -0.14 26.92
N GLU A 162 1.72 0.38 27.86
CA GLU A 162 1.65 1.75 28.36
C GLU A 162 2.03 2.82 27.32
N LEU A 163 2.73 2.43 26.26
CA LEU A 163 3.10 3.32 25.15
C LEU A 163 2.02 3.40 24.06
N LEU A 164 0.96 2.63 24.20
CA LEU A 164 -0.10 2.55 23.19
C LEU A 164 -1.21 3.56 23.46
N ARG A 165 -1.68 4.20 22.39
CA ARG A 165 -2.91 5.01 22.38
C ARG A 165 -4.16 4.22 21.98
N MET A 166 -4.01 2.92 21.65
CA MET A 166 -5.10 1.99 21.39
C MET A 166 -4.71 0.58 21.81
N HIS A 167 -5.69 -0.24 22.20
CA HIS A 167 -5.42 -1.62 22.58
C HIS A 167 -4.88 -2.44 21.41
N PRO A 168 -3.87 -3.30 21.66
CA PRO A 168 -3.40 -4.26 20.67
C PRO A 168 -4.48 -5.32 20.43
N SER A 169 -4.58 -5.78 19.18
CA SER A 169 -5.38 -6.96 18.84
C SER A 169 -4.48 -8.17 18.59
N VAL A 170 -5.06 -9.36 18.53
CA VAL A 170 -4.31 -10.58 18.23
C VAL A 170 -3.54 -10.42 16.92
N GLY A 171 -2.22 -10.64 16.97
CA GLY A 171 -1.32 -10.48 15.83
C GLY A 171 -0.85 -9.04 15.57
N HIS A 172 -1.44 -8.02 16.20
CA HIS A 172 -1.06 -6.62 16.09
C HIS A 172 -0.38 -6.16 17.39
N ALA A 173 0.79 -6.71 17.69
CA ALA A 173 1.49 -6.48 18.95
C ALA A 173 3.02 -6.36 18.77
N GLY A 174 3.49 -6.12 17.56
CA GLY A 174 4.89 -5.84 17.21
C GLY A 174 5.29 -4.40 17.47
N SER A 175 6.11 -3.82 16.60
CA SER A 175 6.62 -2.46 16.77
C SER A 175 5.53 -1.43 17.00
N ILE A 176 5.84 -0.43 17.82
CA ILE A 176 4.96 0.70 18.11
C ILE A 176 5.36 1.87 17.20
N VAL A 177 4.46 2.29 16.33
CA VAL A 177 4.65 3.47 15.49
C VAL A 177 3.45 4.38 15.67
N ASN A 178 3.69 5.64 16.00
CA ASN A 178 2.65 6.63 16.28
C ASN A 178 1.67 6.18 17.39
N GLY A 179 2.19 5.48 18.42
CA GLY A 179 1.38 4.91 19.51
C GLY A 179 0.47 3.76 19.11
N VAL A 180 0.65 3.22 17.90
CA VAL A 180 -0.15 2.14 17.33
C VAL A 180 0.71 0.87 17.20
N PRO A 181 0.25 -0.29 17.71
CA PRO A 181 0.96 -1.54 17.58
C PRO A 181 0.80 -2.11 16.16
N ARG A 182 1.90 -2.61 15.58
CA ARG A 182 1.94 -3.09 14.20
C ARG A 182 2.18 -4.60 14.12
N ILE A 183 1.92 -5.16 12.96
CA ILE A 183 2.38 -6.50 12.59
C ILE A 183 3.80 -6.39 12.06
N GLY A 184 4.74 -7.17 12.64
CA GLY A 184 6.16 -7.11 12.32
C GLY A 184 6.93 -6.11 13.17
N PHE A 185 8.22 -6.00 12.90
CA PHE A 185 9.17 -5.23 13.70
C PHE A 185 9.94 -4.27 12.82
N GLN A 186 10.11 -3.05 13.32
CA GLN A 186 10.79 -1.96 12.64
C GLN A 186 11.75 -1.28 13.61
N LYS A 187 12.95 -0.96 13.14
CA LYS A 187 13.94 -0.16 13.85
C LYS A 187 14.41 0.98 12.96
N GLY A 188 14.60 2.16 13.55
CA GLY A 188 15.05 3.35 12.83
C GLY A 188 14.00 3.93 11.88
N GLY A 189 14.46 4.78 10.97
CA GLY A 189 13.62 5.49 10.03
C GLY A 189 12.57 6.42 10.69
N LYS A 190 12.85 6.93 11.89
CA LYS A 190 11.89 7.68 12.69
C LYS A 190 11.36 8.93 11.99
N ALA A 191 12.23 9.65 11.26
CA ALA A 191 11.85 10.84 10.50
C ALA A 191 10.91 10.52 9.34
N ALA A 192 10.98 9.30 8.79
CA ALA A 192 10.18 8.84 7.66
C ALA A 192 8.83 8.21 8.07
N GLN A 193 8.62 7.96 9.39
CA GLN A 193 7.40 7.30 9.84
C GLN A 193 6.18 8.18 9.57
N TRP A 194 5.15 7.56 8.97
CA TRP A 194 3.89 8.25 8.76
C TRP A 194 3.14 8.53 10.07
N LYS A 195 2.25 9.50 10.02
CA LYS A 195 1.20 9.71 11.01
C LYS A 195 -0.11 9.20 10.43
N ASP A 196 -0.78 8.32 11.15
CA ASP A 196 -1.97 7.62 10.65
C ASP A 196 -3.07 8.59 10.25
N GLU A 197 -3.24 9.68 10.97
CA GLU A 197 -4.26 10.70 10.73
C GLU A 197 -4.02 11.52 9.46
N GLU A 198 -2.77 11.63 9.01
CA GLU A 198 -2.39 12.43 7.84
C GLU A 198 -2.40 11.60 6.53
N MET A 199 -2.43 10.26 6.62
CA MET A 199 -2.28 9.38 5.46
C MET A 199 -3.30 9.64 4.35
N ALA A 200 -4.58 9.81 4.72
CA ALA A 200 -5.65 9.99 3.75
C ALA A 200 -5.50 11.30 2.96
N GLY A 201 -5.17 12.39 3.67
CA GLY A 201 -4.91 13.70 3.06
C GLY A 201 -3.70 13.64 2.12
N LEU A 202 -2.60 13.06 2.58
CA LEU A 202 -1.37 12.96 1.79
C LEU A 202 -1.58 12.12 0.51
N PHE A 203 -2.26 10.98 0.59
CA PHE A 203 -2.57 10.19 -0.61
C PHE A 203 -3.49 10.95 -1.56
N LEU A 204 -4.48 11.68 -1.05
CA LEU A 204 -5.33 12.52 -1.87
C LEU A 204 -4.54 13.62 -2.59
N ASP A 205 -3.65 14.30 -1.89
CA ASP A 205 -2.82 15.36 -2.47
C ASP A 205 -1.88 14.83 -3.56
N LYS A 206 -1.25 13.66 -3.33
CA LYS A 206 -0.41 12.99 -4.33
C LYS A 206 -1.21 12.52 -5.56
N ALA A 207 -2.42 12.01 -5.35
CA ALA A 207 -3.32 11.62 -6.44
C ALA A 207 -3.77 12.84 -7.26
N ARG A 208 -4.15 13.93 -6.59
CA ARG A 208 -4.53 15.19 -7.26
C ARG A 208 -3.37 15.77 -8.04
N GLN A 209 -2.17 15.83 -7.44
CA GLN A 209 -0.96 16.29 -8.13
C GLN A 209 -0.71 15.49 -9.41
N PHE A 210 -0.78 14.16 -9.33
CA PHE A 210 -0.63 13.31 -10.52
C PHE A 210 -1.66 13.63 -11.61
N VAL A 211 -2.93 13.85 -11.24
CA VAL A 211 -3.99 14.22 -12.19
C VAL A 211 -3.72 15.60 -12.80
N ASP A 212 -3.36 16.58 -11.99
CA ASP A 212 -3.09 17.95 -12.44
C ASP A 212 -1.89 17.99 -13.41
N ASP A 213 -0.85 17.22 -13.13
CA ASP A 213 0.36 17.13 -13.98
C ASP A 213 0.10 16.41 -15.32
N ASN A 214 -0.99 15.63 -15.41
CA ASN A 214 -1.26 14.78 -16.57
C ASN A 214 -2.62 15.02 -17.23
N LYS A 215 -3.42 16.00 -16.80
CA LYS A 215 -4.79 16.25 -17.28
C LYS A 215 -4.92 16.54 -18.78
N ASP A 216 -3.84 17.03 -19.40
CA ASP A 216 -3.83 17.40 -20.82
C ASP A 216 -3.46 16.23 -21.77
N LYS A 217 -3.28 15.04 -21.24
CA LYS A 217 -2.95 13.81 -21.97
C LYS A 217 -3.64 12.60 -21.34
N PRO A 218 -3.75 11.48 -22.05
CA PRO A 218 -4.29 10.25 -21.47
C PRO A 218 -3.45 9.80 -20.27
N PHE A 219 -4.10 9.53 -19.14
CA PHE A 219 -3.45 8.97 -17.96
C PHE A 219 -4.25 7.82 -17.36
N PHE A 220 -3.56 6.94 -16.69
CA PHE A 220 -4.11 5.85 -15.90
C PHE A 220 -3.58 5.96 -14.47
N LEU A 221 -4.47 6.21 -13.52
CA LEU A 221 -4.14 6.27 -12.10
C LEU A 221 -4.78 5.09 -11.35
N TYR A 222 -3.96 4.25 -10.75
CA TYR A 222 -4.39 3.29 -9.75
C TYR A 222 -4.35 3.94 -8.37
N TYR A 223 -5.52 4.37 -7.87
CA TYR A 223 -5.66 4.97 -6.54
C TYR A 223 -6.13 3.91 -5.54
N GLY A 224 -5.18 3.25 -4.89
CA GLY A 224 -5.43 2.21 -3.91
C GLY A 224 -5.73 2.77 -2.53
N LEU A 225 -7.00 3.08 -2.22
CA LEU A 225 -7.39 3.58 -0.91
C LEU A 225 -6.93 2.62 0.20
N HIS A 226 -6.43 3.19 1.30
CA HIS A 226 -6.04 2.41 2.48
C HIS A 226 -7.21 2.21 3.46
N GLN A 227 -8.20 3.09 3.42
CA GLN A 227 -9.40 2.99 4.25
C GLN A 227 -10.41 1.98 3.66
N PRO A 228 -11.22 1.35 4.50
CA PRO A 228 -11.34 1.45 5.96
C PRO A 228 -10.47 0.44 6.74
N HIS A 229 -9.28 0.10 6.26
CA HIS A 229 -8.39 -0.86 6.91
C HIS A 229 -7.96 -0.39 8.31
N VAL A 230 -7.78 -1.33 9.24
CA VAL A 230 -7.25 -1.06 10.59
C VAL A 230 -5.77 -0.62 10.53
N PRO A 231 -5.28 0.19 11.50
CA PRO A 231 -6.01 0.94 12.51
C PRO A 231 -6.80 2.11 11.93
N ARG A 232 -7.83 2.60 12.64
CA ARG A 232 -8.70 3.72 12.26
C ARG A 232 -8.90 4.66 13.43
#